data_2e73e3f10d5cb911628ecea54547de69
#
_entry.id   2e73e3f10d5cb911628ecea54547de69
#
_cell.length_a   1.000
_cell.length_b   1.000
_cell.length_c   1.000
_cell.angle_alpha   90.00
_cell.angle_beta   90.00
_cell.angle_gamma   90.00
#
_symmetry.space_group_name_H-M   'P 1'
#
loop_
_entity.id
_entity.type
_entity.pdbx_description
1 polymer ?
#
loop_
_entity_poly.entity_id
_entity_poly.type
_entity_poly.pdbx_seq_one_letter_code
_entity_poly.pdbx_strand_id
1 'polypeptide(L)'
;MSKSYNITEKLHEGSETIVYRGVRNIDNLPVVVKAPKNNVPHPREIAKLTHQFEIIKDIKIPGIITAYEMERNQDSARLIMEDFNGRSLQQILSERTFTVEEVLQIGIHLAETLSILHKQNIIHKDIKPHNIIINLST
;
A
#
# COMPACT_ATOMS: atom_id res chain seq x y z
N MET A 1 -19.83 -1.18 -7.71
CA MET A 1 -19.18 -0.94 -6.43
C MET A 1 -19.38 -2.14 -5.53
N SER A 2 -18.35 -2.57 -4.87
CA SER A 2 -18.45 -3.72 -3.97
C SER A 2 -19.24 -3.35 -2.71
N LYS A 3 -20.08 -4.28 -2.27
CA LYS A 3 -20.81 -4.16 -1.01
C LYS A 3 -19.98 -4.66 0.18
N SER A 4 -18.81 -5.24 -0.08
CA SER A 4 -17.97 -5.85 0.95
C SER A 4 -17.14 -4.84 1.74
N TYR A 5 -16.94 -3.66 1.19
CA TYR A 5 -16.10 -2.62 1.77
C TYR A 5 -16.80 -1.28 1.74
N ASN A 6 -16.61 -0.49 2.80
CA ASN A 6 -17.11 0.86 2.90
C ASN A 6 -15.94 1.84 2.90
N ILE A 7 -15.87 2.69 1.87
CA ILE A 7 -14.82 3.69 1.73
C ILE A 7 -15.14 4.87 2.66
N THR A 8 -14.16 5.27 3.46
CA THR A 8 -14.32 6.36 4.44
C THR A 8 -13.59 7.64 4.05
N GLU A 9 -12.45 7.54 3.36
CA GLU A 9 -11.72 8.73 2.92
C GLU A 9 -10.77 8.39 1.77
N LYS A 10 -10.39 9.42 1.02
CA LYS A 10 -9.36 9.31 -0.01
C LYS A 10 -8.03 9.70 0.61
N LEU A 11 -7.04 8.81 0.53
CA LEU A 11 -5.71 9.04 1.08
C LEU A 11 -4.76 9.68 0.07
N HIS A 12 -4.85 9.27 -1.18
CA HIS A 12 -3.91 9.71 -2.21
C HIS A 12 -4.53 9.52 -3.59
N GLU A 13 -4.25 10.45 -4.50
CA GLU A 13 -4.65 10.33 -5.89
C GLU A 13 -3.42 10.53 -6.77
N GLY A 14 -3.02 9.46 -7.45
CA GLY A 14 -1.92 9.49 -8.41
C GLY A 14 -2.40 9.75 -9.83
N SER A 15 -1.52 9.53 -10.80
CA SER A 15 -1.87 9.70 -12.22
C SER A 15 -2.75 8.57 -12.74
N GLU A 16 -2.59 7.36 -12.22
CA GLU A 16 -3.30 6.17 -12.71
C GLU A 16 -4.16 5.50 -11.65
N THR A 17 -3.87 5.71 -10.37
CA THR A 17 -4.54 5.04 -9.27
C THR A 17 -4.97 6.01 -8.18
N ILE A 18 -5.98 5.60 -7.42
CA ILE A 18 -6.43 6.29 -6.21
C ILE A 18 -6.34 5.32 -5.05
N VAL A 19 -5.89 5.81 -3.90
CA VAL A 19 -5.79 5.02 -2.66
C VAL A 19 -6.81 5.56 -1.67
N TYR A 20 -7.63 4.66 -1.15
CA TYR A 20 -8.67 4.97 -0.17
C TYR A 20 -8.44 4.24 1.14
N ARG A 21 -8.96 4.82 2.22
CA ARG A 21 -9.12 4.13 3.49
C ARG A 21 -10.57 3.69 3.62
N GLY A 22 -10.79 2.52 4.19
CA GLY A 22 -12.13 2.00 4.38
C GLY A 22 -12.17 0.91 5.43
N VAL A 23 -13.31 0.25 5.52
CA VAL A 23 -13.50 -0.88 6.43
C VAL A 23 -14.16 -2.03 5.69
N ARG A 24 -13.79 -3.25 6.08
CA ARG A 24 -14.46 -4.45 5.58
C ARG A 24 -15.75 -4.64 6.37
N ASN A 25 -16.88 -4.74 5.65
CA ASN A 25 -18.17 -4.69 6.28
C ASN A 25 -18.49 -5.88 7.20
N ILE A 26 -17.94 -7.05 6.88
CA ILE A 26 -18.26 -8.26 7.63
C ILE A 26 -17.73 -8.23 9.07
N ASP A 27 -16.60 -7.56 9.31
CA ASP A 27 -15.94 -7.57 10.62
C ASP A 27 -15.36 -6.20 11.03
N ASN A 28 -15.66 -5.15 10.27
CA ASN A 28 -15.16 -3.80 10.50
C ASN A 28 -13.63 -3.70 10.48
N LEU A 29 -12.96 -4.63 9.80
CA LEU A 29 -11.51 -4.60 9.68
C LEU A 29 -11.06 -3.37 8.88
N PRO A 30 -10.17 -2.54 9.42
CA PRO A 30 -9.63 -1.42 8.67
C PRO A 30 -8.82 -1.90 7.46
N VAL A 31 -9.05 -1.29 6.31
CA VAL A 31 -8.36 -1.65 5.07
C VAL A 31 -7.95 -0.41 4.29
N VAL A 32 -6.95 -0.60 3.42
CA VAL A 32 -6.58 0.37 2.39
C VAL A 32 -6.93 -0.24 1.04
N VAL A 33 -7.59 0.53 0.20
CA VAL A 33 -8.05 0.08 -1.12
C VAL A 33 -7.31 0.88 -2.19
N LYS A 34 -6.60 0.19 -3.07
CA LYS A 34 -5.93 0.81 -4.21
C LYS A 34 -6.69 0.43 -5.48
N ALA A 35 -7.15 1.42 -6.20
CA ALA A 35 -8.01 1.23 -7.37
C ALA A 35 -7.53 2.06 -8.55
N PRO A 36 -7.85 1.66 -9.80
CA PRO A 36 -7.59 2.51 -10.95
C PRO A 36 -8.37 3.81 -10.84
N LYS A 37 -7.77 4.90 -11.29
CA LYS A 37 -8.41 6.21 -11.28
C LYS A 37 -9.56 6.31 -12.28
N ASN A 38 -9.41 5.68 -13.42
CA ASN A 38 -10.42 5.73 -14.49
C ASN A 38 -11.53 4.72 -14.25
N ASN A 39 -12.77 5.07 -14.60
CA ASN A 39 -13.91 4.17 -14.49
C ASN A 39 -13.77 2.95 -15.41
N VAL A 40 -13.12 3.15 -16.56
CA VAL A 40 -12.82 2.06 -17.51
C VAL A 40 -11.30 2.04 -17.67
N PRO A 41 -10.58 1.34 -16.76
CA PRO A 41 -9.13 1.34 -16.82
C PRO A 41 -8.60 0.53 -18.00
N HIS A 42 -7.43 0.92 -18.46
CA HIS A 42 -6.72 0.13 -19.47
C HIS A 42 -6.36 -1.24 -18.89
N PRO A 43 -6.42 -2.34 -19.67
CA PRO A 43 -6.03 -3.66 -19.18
C PRO A 43 -4.65 -3.71 -18.54
N ARG A 44 -3.71 -2.86 -18.99
CA ARG A 44 -2.38 -2.75 -18.39
C ARG A 44 -2.41 -2.25 -16.96
N GLU A 45 -3.33 -1.35 -16.64
CA GLU A 45 -3.49 -0.83 -15.27
C GLU A 45 -3.99 -1.92 -14.34
N ILE A 46 -4.94 -2.73 -14.80
CA ILE A 46 -5.45 -3.88 -14.06
C ILE A 46 -4.33 -4.92 -13.87
N ALA A 47 -3.54 -5.15 -14.92
CA ALA A 47 -2.43 -6.10 -14.86
C ALA A 47 -1.37 -5.67 -13.85
N LYS A 48 -1.09 -4.36 -13.75
CA LYS A 48 -0.13 -3.85 -12.75
C LYS A 48 -0.59 -4.12 -11.33
N LEU A 49 -1.87 -3.87 -11.02
CA LEU A 49 -2.43 -4.14 -9.70
C LEU A 49 -2.41 -5.64 -9.38
N THR A 50 -2.78 -6.47 -10.35
CA THR A 50 -2.77 -7.92 -10.21
C THR A 50 -1.37 -8.43 -9.95
N HIS A 51 -0.38 -7.91 -10.68
CA HIS A 51 1.01 -8.29 -10.50
C HIS A 51 1.51 -7.89 -9.11
N GLN A 52 1.17 -6.69 -8.65
CA GLN A 52 1.52 -6.23 -7.31
C GLN A 52 0.95 -7.17 -6.25
N PHE A 53 -0.30 -7.57 -6.38
CA PHE A 53 -0.93 -8.52 -5.47
C PHE A 53 -0.24 -9.89 -5.49
N GLU A 54 0.06 -10.41 -6.69
CA GLU A 54 0.71 -11.72 -6.82
C GLU A 54 2.09 -11.76 -6.16
N ILE A 55 2.82 -10.65 -6.18
CA ILE A 55 4.12 -10.57 -5.52
C ILE A 55 3.97 -10.58 -3.99
N ILE A 56 3.01 -9.84 -3.44
CA ILE A 56 2.96 -9.61 -1.99
C ILE A 56 1.96 -10.48 -1.23
N LYS A 57 1.06 -11.19 -1.91
CA LYS A 57 -0.04 -11.93 -1.26
C LYS A 57 0.44 -12.96 -0.23
N ASP A 58 1.58 -13.58 -0.46
CA ASP A 58 2.11 -14.64 0.40
C ASP A 58 3.24 -14.16 1.30
N ILE A 59 3.57 -12.87 1.26
CA ILE A 59 4.65 -12.31 2.07
C ILE A 59 4.14 -11.99 3.46
N LYS A 60 4.71 -12.64 4.49
CA LYS A 60 4.41 -12.41 5.90
C LYS A 60 5.67 -11.93 6.59
N ILE A 61 6.11 -10.73 6.26
CA ILE A 61 7.37 -10.16 6.76
C ILE A 61 7.06 -8.86 7.49
N PRO A 62 7.55 -8.67 8.72
CA PRO A 62 7.43 -7.39 9.42
C PRO A 62 8.01 -6.27 8.56
N GLY A 63 7.29 -5.17 8.45
CA GLY A 63 7.69 -4.04 7.60
C GLY A 63 7.06 -4.06 6.22
N ILE A 64 6.39 -5.13 5.82
CA ILE A 64 5.67 -5.23 4.55
C ILE A 64 4.17 -5.27 4.84
N ILE A 65 3.42 -4.38 4.20
CA ILE A 65 1.97 -4.33 4.32
C ILE A 65 1.36 -5.61 3.75
N THR A 66 0.47 -6.24 4.51
CA THR A 66 -0.22 -7.45 4.08
C THR A 66 -1.25 -7.13 3.01
N ALA A 67 -1.23 -7.87 1.91
CA ALA A 67 -2.30 -7.82 0.91
C ALA A 67 -3.34 -8.87 1.27
N TYR A 68 -4.60 -8.45 1.47
CA TYR A 68 -5.67 -9.36 1.85
C TYR A 68 -6.29 -10.05 0.65
N GLU A 69 -6.64 -9.29 -0.38
CA GLU A 69 -7.24 -9.87 -1.58
C GLU A 69 -7.18 -8.91 -2.76
N MET A 70 -7.41 -9.47 -3.95
CA MET A 70 -7.65 -8.70 -5.16
C MET A 70 -9.12 -8.86 -5.52
N GLU A 71 -9.88 -7.78 -5.41
CA GLU A 71 -11.29 -7.78 -5.78
C GLU A 71 -11.41 -7.47 -7.26
N ARG A 72 -12.02 -8.37 -8.03
CA ARG A 72 -12.18 -8.21 -9.47
C ARG A 72 -13.64 -8.04 -9.84
N ASN A 73 -13.90 -7.03 -10.66
CA ASN A 73 -15.17 -6.85 -11.38
C ASN A 73 -14.91 -7.12 -12.86
N GLN A 74 -15.98 -7.10 -13.65
CA GLN A 74 -15.88 -7.34 -15.07
C GLN A 74 -14.90 -6.38 -15.77
N ASP A 75 -14.93 -5.10 -15.39
CA ASP A 75 -14.16 -4.04 -16.05
C ASP A 75 -13.11 -3.39 -15.17
N SER A 76 -12.92 -3.84 -13.94
CA SER A 76 -12.02 -3.19 -13.00
C SER A 76 -11.48 -4.16 -11.95
N ALA A 77 -10.55 -3.67 -11.14
CA ALA A 77 -9.96 -4.43 -10.05
C ALA A 77 -9.59 -3.48 -8.90
N ARG A 78 -9.61 -3.99 -7.67
CA ARG A 78 -9.17 -3.24 -6.50
C ARG A 78 -8.28 -4.12 -5.65
N LEU A 79 -7.16 -3.56 -5.20
CA LEU A 79 -6.24 -4.25 -4.30
C LEU A 79 -6.58 -3.86 -2.87
N ILE A 80 -6.90 -4.84 -2.04
CA ILE A 80 -7.29 -4.65 -0.64
C ILE A 80 -6.10 -5.03 0.24
N MET A 81 -5.66 -4.08 1.05
CA MET A 81 -4.47 -4.25 1.89
C MET A 81 -4.78 -3.87 3.33
N GLU A 82 -3.90 -4.27 4.26
CA GLU A 82 -4.05 -3.87 5.64
C GLU A 82 -3.89 -2.34 5.76
N ASP A 83 -4.63 -1.77 6.70
CA ASP A 83 -4.45 -0.37 7.06
C ASP A 83 -3.47 -0.30 8.23
N PHE A 84 -2.25 0.08 7.91
CA PHE A 84 -1.19 0.28 8.91
C PHE A 84 -1.45 1.53 9.75
N ASN A 85 -2.46 2.33 9.40
CA ASN A 85 -2.78 3.61 10.02
C ASN A 85 -1.60 4.57 9.97
N GLY A 86 -0.85 4.52 8.87
CA GLY A 86 0.30 5.37 8.64
C GLY A 86 0.08 6.34 7.50
N ARG A 87 1.10 7.13 7.23
CA ARG A 87 1.12 8.08 6.12
C ARG A 87 2.37 7.85 5.31
N SER A 88 2.33 8.15 4.01
CA SER A 88 3.53 8.00 3.19
C SER A 88 4.62 8.96 3.66
N LEU A 89 5.86 8.52 3.53
CA LEU A 89 7.01 9.36 3.87
C LEU A 89 7.00 10.65 3.06
N GLN A 90 6.60 10.59 1.79
CA GLN A 90 6.48 11.77 0.94
C GLN A 90 5.52 12.80 1.54
N GLN A 91 4.36 12.35 2.01
CA GLN A 91 3.37 13.22 2.61
C GLN A 91 3.89 13.86 3.90
N ILE A 92 4.57 13.10 4.75
CA ILE A 92 5.12 13.61 6.00
C ILE A 92 6.24 14.61 5.72
N LEU A 93 7.10 14.34 4.74
CA LEU A 93 8.19 15.26 4.36
C LEU A 93 7.69 16.61 3.86
N SER A 94 6.47 16.65 3.29
CA SER A 94 5.89 17.93 2.85
C SER A 94 5.41 18.78 4.03
N GLU A 95 5.27 18.20 5.22
CA GLU A 95 4.73 18.88 6.40
C GLU A 95 5.77 19.14 7.48
N ARG A 96 6.86 18.40 7.51
CA ARG A 96 7.90 18.53 8.52
C ARG A 96 9.24 18.00 8.02
N THR A 97 10.30 18.39 8.70
CA THR A 97 11.63 17.81 8.51
C THR A 97 11.87 16.73 9.55
N PHE A 98 12.77 15.81 9.25
CA PHE A 98 13.19 14.77 10.18
C PHE A 98 14.54 15.11 10.79
N THR A 99 14.76 14.67 12.03
CA THR A 99 16.08 14.69 12.65
C THR A 99 16.95 13.63 12.01
N VAL A 100 18.28 13.77 12.18
CA VAL A 100 19.22 12.74 11.70
C VAL A 100 18.91 11.39 12.33
N GLU A 101 18.57 11.37 13.61
CA GLU A 101 18.22 10.14 14.31
C GLU A 101 16.99 9.47 13.71
N GLU A 102 15.95 10.23 13.40
CA GLU A 102 14.74 9.69 12.76
C GLU A 102 15.05 9.10 11.38
N VAL A 103 15.87 9.79 10.58
CA VAL A 103 16.30 9.30 9.26
C VAL A 103 17.05 7.98 9.38
N LEU A 104 17.96 7.89 10.36
CA LEU A 104 18.72 6.67 10.59
C LEU A 104 17.82 5.50 10.99
N GLN A 105 16.83 5.73 11.85
CA GLN A 105 15.89 4.70 12.27
C GLN A 105 15.06 4.18 11.09
N ILE A 106 14.57 5.08 10.25
CA ILE A 106 13.83 4.70 9.04
C ILE A 106 14.72 3.88 8.12
N GLY A 107 15.97 4.33 7.92
CA GLY A 107 16.92 3.62 7.07
C GLY A 107 17.25 2.22 7.58
N ILE A 108 17.41 2.06 8.89
CA ILE A 108 17.67 0.76 9.50
C ILE A 108 16.50 -0.19 9.29
N HIS A 109 15.28 0.26 9.54
CA HIS A 109 14.09 -0.57 9.35
C HIS A 109 13.93 -0.98 7.88
N LEU A 110 14.15 -0.05 6.95
CA LEU A 110 14.10 -0.37 5.52
C LEU A 110 15.16 -1.40 5.14
N ALA A 111 16.39 -1.23 5.62
CA ALA A 111 17.47 -2.14 5.32
C ALA A 111 17.19 -3.54 5.86
N GLU A 112 16.64 -3.66 7.07
CA GLU A 112 16.26 -4.94 7.66
C GLU A 112 15.18 -5.63 6.83
N THR A 113 14.14 -4.89 6.44
CA THR A 113 13.04 -5.42 5.62
C THR A 113 13.57 -5.89 4.27
N LEU A 114 14.40 -5.07 3.61
CA LEU A 114 14.99 -5.43 2.32
C LEU A 114 15.89 -6.66 2.43
N SER A 115 16.65 -6.76 3.52
CA SER A 115 17.49 -7.94 3.76
C SER A 115 16.67 -9.22 3.80
N ILE A 116 15.52 -9.18 4.50
CA ILE A 116 14.62 -10.34 4.57
C ILE A 116 14.04 -10.67 3.20
N LEU A 117 13.60 -9.67 2.45
CA LEU A 117 13.08 -9.85 1.10
C LEU A 117 14.13 -10.48 0.18
N HIS A 118 15.37 -9.98 0.23
CA HIS A 118 16.44 -10.49 -0.60
C HIS A 118 16.78 -11.94 -0.28
N LYS A 119 16.73 -12.33 0.99
CA LYS A 119 16.93 -13.73 1.39
C LYS A 119 15.86 -14.66 0.83
N GLN A 120 14.69 -14.12 0.50
CA GLN A 120 13.61 -14.86 -0.14
C GLN A 120 13.61 -14.69 -1.66
N ASN A 121 14.68 -14.12 -2.22
CA ASN A 121 14.84 -13.87 -3.65
C ASN A 121 13.81 -12.88 -4.21
N ILE A 122 13.34 -11.96 -3.37
CA ILE A 122 12.42 -10.90 -3.77
C ILE A 122 13.18 -9.59 -3.84
N ILE A 123 13.08 -8.87 -4.97
CA ILE A 123 13.73 -7.59 -5.15
C ILE A 123 12.66 -6.52 -5.26
N HIS A 124 12.69 -5.54 -4.35
CA HIS A 124 11.82 -4.37 -4.43
C HIS A 124 12.46 -3.38 -5.39
N LYS A 125 11.76 -3.02 -6.47
CA LYS A 125 12.32 -2.19 -7.54
C LYS A 125 11.86 -0.74 -7.48
N ASP A 126 11.07 -0.35 -6.48
CA ASP A 126 10.43 0.96 -6.46
C ASP A 126 10.43 1.56 -5.06
N ILE A 127 11.61 1.71 -4.48
CA ILE A 127 11.75 2.34 -3.16
C ILE A 127 11.85 3.85 -3.36
N LYS A 128 10.83 4.55 -2.88
CA LYS A 128 10.78 6.02 -2.89
C LYS A 128 9.83 6.49 -1.78
N PRO A 129 9.91 7.77 -1.39
CA PRO A 129 9.10 8.26 -0.25
C PRO A 129 7.59 8.04 -0.39
N HIS A 130 7.05 7.97 -1.61
CA HIS A 130 5.64 7.68 -1.82
C HIS A 130 5.24 6.27 -1.36
N ASN A 131 6.18 5.32 -1.39
CA ASN A 131 5.91 3.91 -1.11
C ASN A 131 6.35 3.49 0.29
N ILE A 132 6.79 4.43 1.11
CA ILE A 132 7.18 4.19 2.49
C ILE A 132 6.09 4.74 3.39
N ILE A 133 5.47 3.87 4.19
CA ILE A 133 4.39 4.24 5.09
C ILE A 133 4.92 4.25 6.52
N ILE A 134 4.65 5.32 7.24
CA ILE A 134 5.13 5.52 8.60
C ILE A 134 3.94 5.77 9.51
N ASN A 135 3.92 5.08 10.65
CA ASN A 135 3.01 5.38 11.74
C ASN A 135 3.82 6.02 12.87
N LEU A 136 3.65 7.31 13.07
CA LEU A 136 4.43 8.07 14.04
C LEU A 136 4.06 7.78 15.50
N SER A 137 2.95 7.08 15.72
CA SER A 137 2.53 6.73 17.08
C SER A 137 3.17 5.43 17.61
N THR A 138 3.98 4.75 16.81
CA THR A 138 4.64 3.48 17.21
C THR A 138 6.16 3.58 17.28
#